data_9c1cf68dd24e115fbe93d9ba2f8252a6
#
_entry.id   9c1cf68dd24e115fbe93d9ba2f8252a6
#
_cell.length_a   1.000
_cell.length_b   1.000
_cell.length_c   1.000
_cell.angle_alpha   90.00
_cell.angle_beta   90.00
_cell.angle_gamma   90.00
#
_symmetry.space_group_name_H-M   'P 1'
#
loop_
_entity.id
_entity.type
_entity.pdbx_description
1 polymer ?
#
loop_
_entity_poly.entity_id
_entity_poly.type
_entity_poly.pdbx_seq_one_letter_code
_entity_poly.pdbx_strand_id
1 'polypeptide(L)'
;MKTEIPLNRAQWLVEPGCVVLVTSGSMKRPNVMTFSWQTPANTGSPCLVLLVMYHARYSYELIKQNRELVINIPGEALLEQTHFVGTVTGKDVDKFKESGLTPAPAKEVAPPLIEECGGHLECRVADIFGMETHDLLVCEVVRALADADLFDGKWIPEKFHTLHYLGGTSYGVMDRGVKARGKR
;
A
#
# COMPACT_ATOMS: atom_id res chain seq x y z
N MET A 1 -13.69 -31.66 -0.03
CA MET A 1 -14.65 -31.38 -1.15
C MET A 1 -14.50 -29.94 -1.55
N LYS A 2 -14.41 -29.61 -2.86
CA LYS A 2 -14.37 -28.21 -3.33
C LYS A 2 -15.80 -27.71 -3.54
N THR A 3 -16.03 -26.41 -3.33
CA THR A 3 -17.30 -25.75 -3.63
C THR A 3 -17.09 -24.61 -4.62
N GLU A 4 -18.09 -24.29 -5.40
CA GLU A 4 -18.05 -23.15 -6.31
C GLU A 4 -18.12 -21.84 -5.52
N ILE A 5 -17.36 -20.85 -5.98
CA ILE A 5 -17.33 -19.49 -5.43
C ILE A 5 -17.97 -18.57 -6.48
N PRO A 6 -18.95 -17.73 -6.11
CA PRO A 6 -19.50 -16.73 -7.01
C PRO A 6 -18.41 -15.83 -7.61
N LEU A 7 -18.50 -15.51 -8.92
CA LEU A 7 -17.46 -14.75 -9.63
C LEU A 7 -17.21 -13.36 -9.02
N ASN A 8 -18.24 -12.71 -8.45
CA ASN A 8 -18.10 -11.45 -7.73
C ASN A 8 -17.34 -11.56 -6.37
N ARG A 9 -16.92 -12.78 -5.99
CA ARG A 9 -16.07 -13.07 -4.82
C ARG A 9 -14.78 -13.79 -5.19
N ALA A 10 -14.54 -14.03 -6.48
CA ALA A 10 -13.38 -14.82 -6.93
C ALA A 10 -12.04 -14.15 -6.56
N GLN A 11 -11.98 -12.81 -6.51
CA GLN A 11 -10.78 -12.07 -6.08
C GLN A 11 -10.30 -12.46 -4.67
N TRP A 12 -11.21 -12.87 -3.77
CA TRP A 12 -10.84 -13.29 -2.41
C TRP A 12 -10.01 -14.57 -2.35
N LEU A 13 -9.97 -15.34 -3.45
CA LEU A 13 -9.11 -16.52 -3.56
C LEU A 13 -7.65 -16.16 -3.80
N VAL A 14 -7.36 -14.97 -4.33
CA VAL A 14 -6.00 -14.46 -4.59
C VAL A 14 -5.56 -13.37 -3.61
N GLU A 15 -6.47 -12.83 -2.81
CA GLU A 15 -6.15 -12.12 -1.58
C GLU A 15 -5.97 -13.16 -0.44
N PRO A 16 -5.22 -12.85 0.60
CA PRO A 16 -4.79 -11.52 1.01
C PRO A 16 -3.42 -11.11 0.45
N GLY A 17 -3.38 -9.93 -0.17
CA GLY A 17 -2.13 -9.22 -0.42
C GLY A 17 -1.69 -8.41 0.81
N CYS A 18 -0.43 -7.99 0.84
CA CYS A 18 0.06 -7.05 1.85
C CYS A 18 -0.75 -5.75 1.78
N VAL A 19 -1.25 -5.29 2.93
CA VAL A 19 -1.91 -3.98 3.03
C VAL A 19 -0.87 -2.89 3.13
N VAL A 20 -1.07 -1.82 2.37
CA VAL A 20 -0.22 -0.64 2.38
C VAL A 20 -1.04 0.63 2.60
N LEU A 21 -0.39 1.69 3.03
CA LEU A 21 -0.94 3.04 3.11
C LEU A 21 -0.38 3.87 1.95
N VAL A 22 -1.24 4.23 0.99
CA VAL A 22 -0.83 5.07 -0.14
C VAL A 22 -1.12 6.52 0.19
N THR A 23 -0.05 7.33 0.24
CA THR A 23 -0.18 8.78 0.40
C THR A 23 -0.19 9.50 -0.94
N SER A 24 -0.89 10.62 -0.99
CA SER A 24 -1.08 11.47 -2.16
C SER A 24 -1.21 12.94 -1.74
N GLY A 25 -1.24 13.86 -2.69
CA GLY A 25 -1.26 15.28 -2.42
C GLY A 25 0.14 15.84 -2.15
N SER A 26 0.33 16.56 -1.05
CA SER A 26 1.62 17.14 -0.64
C SER A 26 1.69 17.34 0.88
N MET A 27 2.85 17.72 1.43
CA MET A 27 2.98 18.06 2.86
C MET A 27 2.01 19.16 3.32
N LYS A 28 1.58 20.08 2.44
CA LYS A 28 0.61 21.13 2.80
C LYS A 28 -0.83 20.62 2.83
N ARG A 29 -1.16 19.61 2.04
CA ARG A 29 -2.49 18.98 1.95
C ARG A 29 -2.30 17.47 1.76
N PRO A 30 -1.88 16.77 2.81
CA PRO A 30 -1.62 15.34 2.74
C PRO A 30 -2.93 14.56 2.71
N ASN A 31 -2.94 13.46 1.97
CA ASN A 31 -4.02 12.51 2.00
C ASN A 31 -3.45 11.09 2.03
N VAL A 32 -4.18 10.17 2.65
CA VAL A 32 -3.79 8.75 2.79
C VAL A 32 -4.99 7.85 2.53
N MET A 33 -4.75 6.69 1.96
CA MET A 33 -5.75 5.61 1.84
C MET A 33 -5.12 4.26 2.11
N THR A 34 -5.92 3.34 2.61
CA THR A 34 -5.59 1.92 2.71
C THR A 34 -5.74 1.25 1.35
N PHE A 35 -4.79 0.40 1.01
CA PHE A 35 -4.72 -0.21 -0.29
C PHE A 35 -4.13 -1.63 -0.21
N SER A 36 -4.64 -2.58 -1.04
CA SER A 36 -4.19 -3.98 -1.07
C SER A 36 -4.06 -4.57 -2.50
N TRP A 37 -4.35 -3.78 -3.53
CA TRP A 37 -4.28 -4.23 -4.93
C TRP A 37 -3.03 -3.70 -5.62
N GLN A 38 -1.86 -3.96 -5.03
CA GLN A 38 -0.55 -3.66 -5.60
C GLN A 38 0.28 -4.92 -5.80
N THR A 39 1.19 -4.87 -6.77
CA THR A 39 2.13 -5.95 -7.02
C THR A 39 3.43 -5.43 -7.64
N PRO A 40 4.60 -6.03 -7.34
CA PRO A 40 5.81 -5.79 -8.11
C PRO A 40 5.62 -6.18 -9.59
N ALA A 41 6.16 -5.39 -10.51
CA ALA A 41 6.07 -5.65 -11.95
C ALA A 41 7.45 -5.81 -12.61
N ASN A 42 8.43 -5.01 -12.19
CA ASN A 42 9.81 -5.12 -12.68
C ASN A 42 10.78 -4.83 -11.53
N THR A 43 11.80 -5.67 -11.37
CA THR A 43 12.82 -5.56 -10.32
C THR A 43 14.13 -4.93 -10.81
N GLY A 44 14.24 -4.68 -12.12
CA GLY A 44 15.42 -4.05 -12.72
C GLY A 44 15.35 -2.52 -12.73
N SER A 45 15.96 -1.90 -13.73
CA SER A 45 15.86 -0.47 -14.00
C SER A 45 15.00 -0.25 -15.25
N PRO A 46 13.86 0.45 -15.15
CA PRO A 46 13.25 0.99 -13.95
C PRO A 46 12.66 -0.09 -13.03
N CYS A 47 12.68 0.14 -11.72
CA CYS A 47 11.92 -0.67 -10.74
C CYS A 47 10.45 -0.24 -10.78
N LEU A 48 9.53 -1.20 -11.04
CA LEU A 48 8.12 -0.89 -11.25
C LEU A 48 7.22 -1.64 -10.27
N VAL A 49 6.20 -0.93 -9.78
CA VAL A 49 5.08 -1.48 -8.99
C VAL A 49 3.78 -1.10 -9.69
N LEU A 50 2.85 -2.04 -9.76
CA LEU A 50 1.51 -1.82 -10.31
C LEU A 50 0.51 -1.59 -9.17
N LEU A 51 -0.44 -0.67 -9.39
CA LEU A 51 -1.60 -0.45 -8.52
C LEU A 51 -2.88 -0.49 -9.36
N VAL A 52 -3.87 -1.28 -8.96
CA VAL A 52 -5.19 -1.29 -9.61
C VAL A 52 -6.16 -0.48 -8.76
N MET A 53 -6.48 0.72 -9.21
CA MET A 53 -7.14 1.74 -8.39
C MET A 53 -8.51 2.13 -8.93
N TYR A 54 -9.53 2.09 -8.05
CA TYR A 54 -10.90 2.48 -8.38
C TYR A 54 -11.03 3.99 -8.60
N HIS A 55 -11.71 4.38 -9.70
CA HIS A 55 -11.83 5.77 -10.15
C HIS A 55 -12.47 6.72 -9.12
N ALA A 56 -13.43 6.23 -8.32
CA ALA A 56 -14.15 7.05 -7.35
C ALA A 56 -13.33 7.39 -6.08
N ARG A 57 -12.11 6.86 -5.94
CA ARG A 57 -11.26 7.19 -4.78
C ARG A 57 -10.71 8.61 -4.91
N TYR A 58 -10.84 9.40 -3.85
CA TYR A 58 -10.24 10.75 -3.81
C TYR A 58 -8.72 10.72 -4.02
N SER A 59 -8.05 9.72 -3.45
CA SER A 59 -6.62 9.53 -3.70
C SER A 59 -6.28 9.31 -5.18
N TYR A 60 -7.17 8.64 -5.95
CA TYR A 60 -6.99 8.47 -7.39
C TYR A 60 -7.01 9.82 -8.12
N GLU A 61 -7.95 10.72 -7.79
CA GLU A 61 -8.01 12.06 -8.36
C GLU A 61 -6.69 12.83 -8.14
N LEU A 62 -6.17 12.81 -6.90
CA LEU A 62 -4.91 13.46 -6.53
C LEU A 62 -3.70 12.85 -7.25
N ILE A 63 -3.62 11.51 -7.31
CA ILE A 63 -2.51 10.80 -7.96
C ILE A 63 -2.55 11.03 -9.48
N LYS A 64 -3.73 10.99 -10.11
CA LYS A 64 -3.89 11.26 -11.54
C LYS A 64 -3.44 12.67 -11.91
N GLN A 65 -3.71 13.64 -11.04
CA GLN A 65 -3.32 15.04 -11.23
C GLN A 65 -1.81 15.25 -11.03
N ASN A 66 -1.24 14.72 -9.94
CA ASN A 66 0.14 15.01 -9.52
C ASN A 66 1.15 14.03 -10.09
N ARG A 67 0.71 12.84 -10.51
CA ARG A 67 1.55 11.74 -11.01
C ARG A 67 2.59 11.25 -10.00
N GLU A 68 2.33 11.44 -8.72
CA GLU A 68 3.21 11.06 -7.61
C GLU A 68 2.43 10.44 -6.46
N LEU A 69 3.05 9.49 -5.78
CA LEU A 69 2.53 8.85 -4.57
C LEU A 69 3.66 8.27 -3.72
N VAL A 70 3.37 7.95 -2.46
CA VAL A 70 4.24 7.10 -1.65
C VAL A 70 3.44 5.88 -1.20
N ILE A 71 4.06 4.70 -1.29
CA ILE A 71 3.57 3.46 -0.71
C ILE A 71 4.28 3.29 0.63
N ASN A 72 3.52 3.33 1.73
CA ASN A 72 4.03 3.15 3.08
C ASN A 72 3.59 1.78 3.60
N ILE A 73 4.47 1.06 4.28
CA ILE A 73 4.23 -0.30 4.77
C ILE A 73 3.91 -0.26 6.26
N PRO A 74 2.63 -0.37 6.65
CA PRO A 74 2.23 -0.41 8.06
C PRO A 74 2.51 -1.77 8.68
N GLY A 75 2.91 -1.78 9.94
CA GLY A 75 2.93 -2.97 10.78
C GLY A 75 1.60 -3.19 11.51
N GLU A 76 1.46 -4.34 12.19
CA GLU A 76 0.29 -4.70 13.01
C GLU A 76 -0.10 -3.61 14.04
N ALA A 77 0.88 -2.91 14.61
CA ALA A 77 0.64 -1.82 15.57
C ALA A 77 -0.20 -0.66 15.00
N LEU A 78 -0.27 -0.54 13.66
CA LEU A 78 -1.06 0.48 12.95
C LEU A 78 -2.39 -0.07 12.42
N LEU A 79 -2.89 -1.19 12.92
CA LEU A 79 -4.11 -1.84 12.41
C LEU A 79 -5.31 -0.88 12.43
N GLU A 80 -5.57 -0.24 13.56
CA GLU A 80 -6.74 0.65 13.73
C GLU A 80 -6.65 1.87 12.81
N GLN A 81 -5.48 2.50 12.71
CA GLN A 81 -5.24 3.63 11.82
C GLN A 81 -5.40 3.21 10.36
N THR A 82 -4.82 2.05 10.01
CA THR A 82 -4.90 1.47 8.66
C THR A 82 -6.36 1.19 8.28
N HIS A 83 -7.13 0.61 9.18
CA HIS A 83 -8.56 0.38 8.95
C HIS A 83 -9.33 1.69 8.79
N PHE A 84 -9.16 2.62 9.75
CA PHE A 84 -9.86 3.90 9.76
C PHE A 84 -9.67 4.69 8.46
N VAL A 85 -8.42 4.90 8.00
CA VAL A 85 -8.17 5.71 6.79
C VAL A 85 -8.70 5.07 5.51
N GLY A 86 -9.02 3.77 5.53
CA GLY A 86 -9.68 3.03 4.45
C GLY A 86 -11.21 3.23 4.40
N THR A 87 -11.84 3.63 5.53
CA THR A 87 -13.30 3.72 5.67
C THR A 87 -13.86 5.13 5.43
N VAL A 88 -13.02 6.16 5.47
CA VAL A 88 -13.42 7.57 5.28
C VAL A 88 -12.81 8.18 4.02
N THR A 89 -13.38 9.27 3.52
CA THR A 89 -12.82 10.00 2.39
C THR A 89 -12.07 11.24 2.83
N GLY A 90 -10.90 11.50 2.21
CA GLY A 90 -10.12 12.72 2.45
C GLY A 90 -10.74 14.01 1.88
N LYS A 91 -11.90 13.92 1.22
CA LYS A 91 -12.71 15.09 0.85
C LYS A 91 -13.39 15.70 2.07
N ASP A 92 -13.80 14.85 3.02
CA ASP A 92 -14.64 15.23 4.16
C ASP A 92 -13.86 15.25 5.48
N VAL A 93 -12.74 14.49 5.55
CA VAL A 93 -12.00 14.25 6.80
C VAL A 93 -10.51 14.49 6.58
N ASP A 94 -9.87 15.22 7.49
CA ASP A 94 -8.41 15.24 7.60
C ASP A 94 -7.93 13.91 8.23
N LYS A 95 -7.58 12.98 7.35
CA LYS A 95 -7.26 11.61 7.77
C LYS A 95 -6.02 11.51 8.63
N PHE A 96 -5.01 12.35 8.41
CA PHE A 96 -3.79 12.36 9.24
C PHE A 96 -4.11 12.82 10.67
N LYS A 97 -4.85 13.92 10.78
CA LYS A 97 -5.26 14.46 12.08
C LYS A 97 -6.11 13.47 12.86
N GLU A 98 -7.13 12.89 12.20
CA GLU A 98 -8.09 12.00 12.87
C GLU A 98 -7.51 10.60 13.19
N SER A 99 -6.58 10.11 12.37
CA SER A 99 -5.91 8.82 12.65
C SER A 99 -4.73 8.92 13.60
N GLY A 100 -4.17 10.12 13.77
CA GLY A 100 -2.94 10.33 14.54
C GLY A 100 -1.67 9.87 13.81
N LEU A 101 -1.74 9.54 12.52
CA LEU A 101 -0.56 9.25 11.70
C LEU A 101 0.25 10.53 11.46
N THR A 102 1.58 10.42 11.49
CA THR A 102 2.49 11.56 11.34
C THR A 102 3.02 11.65 9.90
N PRO A 103 2.65 12.70 9.14
CA PRO A 103 3.22 12.91 7.81
C PRO A 103 4.64 13.45 7.91
N ALA A 104 5.59 12.82 7.22
CA ALA A 104 6.98 13.24 7.12
C ALA A 104 7.35 13.60 5.66
N PRO A 105 8.28 14.53 5.42
CA PRO A 105 8.64 14.93 4.06
C PRO A 105 9.33 13.78 3.32
N ALA A 106 8.83 13.45 2.13
CA ALA A 106 9.52 12.62 1.17
C ALA A 106 10.68 13.42 0.51
N LYS A 107 11.61 12.74 -0.12
CA LYS A 107 12.78 13.38 -0.74
C LYS A 107 12.59 13.62 -2.24
N GLU A 108 12.01 12.66 -2.94
CA GLU A 108 11.94 12.64 -4.41
C GLU A 108 10.56 12.99 -4.97
N VAL A 109 9.52 12.99 -4.12
CA VAL A 109 8.12 13.25 -4.49
C VAL A 109 7.43 14.17 -3.48
N ALA A 110 6.31 14.79 -3.89
CA ALA A 110 5.57 15.72 -3.03
C ALA A 110 4.67 15.07 -1.96
N PRO A 111 4.05 13.88 -2.18
CA PRO A 111 3.30 13.19 -1.15
C PRO A 111 4.18 12.76 0.02
N PRO A 112 3.67 12.81 1.29
CA PRO A 112 4.48 12.51 2.46
C PRO A 112 4.75 11.02 2.67
N LEU A 113 5.80 10.71 3.41
CA LEU A 113 5.97 9.45 4.13
C LEU A 113 5.01 9.43 5.34
N ILE A 114 4.85 8.27 5.97
CA ILE A 114 4.19 8.10 7.28
C ILE A 114 5.24 7.60 8.26
N GLU A 115 5.59 8.40 9.28
CA GLU A 115 6.73 8.11 10.17
C GLU A 115 6.66 6.74 10.85
N GLU A 116 5.44 6.30 11.23
CA GLU A 116 5.23 5.06 11.98
C GLU A 116 5.31 3.79 11.10
N CYS A 117 5.42 3.94 9.77
CA CYS A 117 5.52 2.80 8.86
C CYS A 117 6.96 2.26 8.78
N GLY A 118 7.11 0.94 8.73
CA GLY A 118 8.42 0.29 8.68
C GLY A 118 9.17 0.43 7.35
N GLY A 119 8.51 0.89 6.28
CA GLY A 119 9.14 1.08 4.98
C GLY A 119 8.32 1.94 4.03
N HIS A 120 9.00 2.49 2.99
CA HIS A 120 8.43 3.46 2.08
C HIS A 120 8.97 3.28 0.66
N LEU A 121 8.10 3.42 -0.34
CA LEU A 121 8.45 3.52 -1.74
C LEU A 121 7.94 4.86 -2.27
N GLU A 122 8.84 5.76 -2.61
CA GLU A 122 8.52 7.02 -3.30
C GLU A 122 8.38 6.72 -4.79
N CYS A 123 7.22 7.04 -5.38
CA CYS A 123 6.87 6.59 -6.72
C CYS A 123 6.39 7.74 -7.61
N ARG A 124 6.78 7.66 -8.90
CA ARG A 124 6.20 8.45 -9.98
C ARG A 124 5.36 7.56 -10.88
N VAL A 125 4.17 8.01 -11.24
CA VAL A 125 3.28 7.29 -12.15
C VAL A 125 3.80 7.45 -13.58
N ALA A 126 4.40 6.39 -14.12
CA ALA A 126 4.92 6.34 -15.48
C ALA A 126 3.77 6.28 -16.49
N ASP A 127 2.80 5.37 -16.27
CA ASP A 127 1.67 5.20 -17.17
C ASP A 127 0.38 4.86 -16.42
N ILE A 128 -0.77 5.03 -17.09
CA ILE A 128 -2.11 4.67 -16.58
C ILE A 128 -2.87 4.01 -17.71
N PHE A 129 -3.24 2.76 -17.50
CA PHE A 129 -4.07 1.99 -18.44
C PHE A 129 -5.50 1.93 -17.92
N GLY A 130 -6.42 2.51 -18.71
CA GLY A 130 -7.85 2.56 -18.37
C GLY A 130 -8.50 1.19 -18.43
N MET A 131 -9.28 0.86 -17.42
CA MET A 131 -10.23 -0.25 -17.38
C MET A 131 -11.63 0.30 -17.07
N GLU A 132 -12.65 -0.55 -17.06
CA GLU A 132 -14.04 -0.10 -16.93
C GLU A 132 -14.31 0.76 -15.68
N THR A 133 -13.92 0.29 -14.50
CA THR A 133 -14.16 0.96 -13.20
C THR A 133 -12.88 1.28 -12.44
N HIS A 134 -11.79 0.68 -12.83
CA HIS A 134 -10.47 0.83 -12.23
C HIS A 134 -9.46 1.20 -13.31
N ASP A 135 -8.36 1.83 -12.90
CA ASP A 135 -7.20 2.00 -13.76
C ASP A 135 -6.01 1.22 -13.19
N LEU A 136 -5.20 0.67 -14.10
CA LEU A 136 -3.91 0.11 -13.79
C LEU A 136 -2.86 1.22 -13.86
N LEU A 137 -2.30 1.60 -12.72
CA LEU A 137 -1.21 2.55 -12.61
C LEU A 137 0.13 1.80 -12.64
N VAL A 138 1.01 2.18 -13.56
CA VAL A 138 2.41 1.72 -13.60
C VAL A 138 3.25 2.77 -12.88
N CYS A 139 3.81 2.42 -11.74
CA CYS A 139 4.55 3.35 -10.89
C CYS A 139 6.03 2.98 -10.86
N GLU A 140 6.89 3.91 -11.24
CA GLU A 140 8.34 3.80 -11.08
C GLU A 140 8.71 4.14 -9.63
N VAL A 141 9.39 3.22 -8.96
CA VAL A 141 9.97 3.44 -7.64
C VAL A 141 11.26 4.25 -7.82
N VAL A 142 11.24 5.51 -7.42
CA VAL A 142 12.39 6.42 -7.52
C VAL A 142 13.23 6.46 -6.24
N ARG A 143 12.68 6.01 -5.13
CA ARG A 143 13.38 5.82 -3.86
C ARG A 143 12.69 4.78 -3.00
N ALA A 144 13.46 3.92 -2.32
CA ALA A 144 12.98 2.94 -1.36
C ALA A 144 13.70 3.09 -0.03
N LEU A 145 12.96 2.97 1.07
CA LEU A 145 13.45 3.06 2.45
C LEU A 145 12.84 1.93 3.28
N ALA A 146 13.59 1.41 4.22
CA ALA A 146 13.06 0.54 5.26
C ALA A 146 13.85 0.77 6.55
N ASP A 147 13.20 0.49 7.69
CA ASP A 147 13.87 0.45 8.98
C ASP A 147 14.88 -0.72 8.99
N ALA A 148 16.14 -0.41 9.24
CA ALA A 148 17.24 -1.38 9.21
C ALA A 148 17.09 -2.49 10.26
N ASP A 149 16.37 -2.25 11.35
CA ASP A 149 16.11 -3.26 12.38
C ASP A 149 14.97 -4.21 11.99
N LEU A 150 14.13 -3.81 11.03
CA LEU A 150 12.93 -4.54 10.60
C LEU A 150 13.12 -5.25 9.25
N PHE A 151 14.11 -4.83 8.45
CA PHE A 151 14.33 -5.30 7.09
C PHE A 151 15.81 -5.61 6.81
N ASP A 152 16.09 -6.87 6.45
CA ASP A 152 17.41 -7.36 6.03
C ASP A 152 17.28 -8.04 4.65
N GLY A 153 17.17 -7.22 3.60
CA GLY A 153 16.86 -7.70 2.25
C GLY A 153 15.48 -8.34 2.10
N LYS A 154 14.80 -8.56 3.19
CA LYS A 154 13.41 -9.00 3.35
C LYS A 154 12.92 -8.59 4.74
N TRP A 155 11.61 -8.52 4.93
CA TRP A 155 11.04 -8.30 6.25
C TRP A 155 11.47 -9.42 7.21
N ILE A 156 11.74 -9.05 8.46
CA ILE A 156 12.03 -9.97 9.58
C ILE A 156 10.71 -10.21 10.30
N PRO A 157 10.00 -11.34 10.03
CA PRO A 157 8.63 -11.53 10.52
C PRO A 157 8.53 -11.55 12.05
N GLU A 158 9.61 -11.90 12.74
CA GLU A 158 9.69 -11.92 14.21
C GLU A 158 9.78 -10.51 14.83
N LYS A 159 10.00 -9.48 13.99
CA LYS A 159 10.13 -8.08 14.42
C LYS A 159 9.09 -7.16 13.79
N PHE A 160 8.59 -7.50 12.61
CA PHE A 160 7.66 -6.65 11.86
C PHE A 160 6.56 -7.49 11.21
N HIS A 161 5.37 -7.35 11.74
CA HIS A 161 4.17 -8.08 11.32
C HIS A 161 3.41 -7.25 10.27
N THR A 162 3.56 -7.59 8.99
CA THR A 162 2.81 -6.94 7.92
C THR A 162 1.34 -7.33 7.95
N LEU A 163 0.46 -6.37 7.62
CA LEU A 163 -0.99 -6.57 7.56
C LEU A 163 -1.44 -7.17 6.22
N HIS A 164 -2.44 -8.04 6.26
CA HIS A 164 -3.06 -8.68 5.09
C HIS A 164 -4.58 -8.60 5.21
N TYR A 165 -5.27 -8.02 4.23
CA TYR A 165 -6.71 -7.83 4.29
C TYR A 165 -7.47 -9.12 4.01
N LEU A 166 -8.39 -9.50 4.89
CA LEU A 166 -9.22 -10.71 4.80
C LEU A 166 -10.70 -10.39 4.51
N GLY A 167 -11.05 -9.10 4.48
CA GLY A 167 -12.41 -8.64 4.24
C GLY A 167 -13.09 -8.03 5.47
N GLY A 168 -13.94 -7.02 5.25
CA GLY A 168 -14.64 -6.30 6.31
C GLY A 168 -13.68 -5.62 7.30
N THR A 169 -13.73 -6.03 8.55
CA THR A 169 -12.83 -5.56 9.63
C THR A 169 -11.72 -6.56 9.94
N SER A 170 -11.57 -7.63 9.14
CA SER A 170 -10.65 -8.72 9.43
C SER A 170 -9.34 -8.56 8.68
N TYR A 171 -8.23 -8.75 9.40
CA TYR A 171 -6.87 -8.73 8.87
C TYR A 171 -6.10 -9.95 9.37
N GLY A 172 -5.19 -10.46 8.54
CA GLY A 172 -4.16 -11.40 8.93
C GLY A 172 -2.84 -10.68 9.13
N VAL A 173 -1.93 -11.29 9.87
CA VAL A 173 -0.57 -10.80 10.07
C VAL A 173 0.44 -11.87 9.65
N MET A 174 1.58 -11.44 9.12
CA MET A 174 2.72 -12.33 8.86
C MET A 174 3.65 -12.28 10.07
N ASP A 175 3.54 -13.27 10.96
CA ASP A 175 4.24 -13.33 12.24
C ASP A 175 5.44 -14.28 12.25
N ARG A 176 5.60 -15.12 11.22
CA ARG A 176 6.71 -16.07 11.11
C ARG A 176 7.12 -16.37 9.67
N GLY A 177 8.42 -16.57 9.48
CA GLY A 177 8.98 -17.09 8.23
C GLY A 177 9.03 -18.62 8.22
N VAL A 178 8.84 -19.23 7.04
CA VAL A 178 9.07 -20.64 6.80
C VAL A 178 10.08 -20.82 5.66
N LYS A 179 10.96 -21.83 5.76
CA LYS A 179 11.96 -22.15 4.74
C LYS A 179 11.55 -23.39 3.97
N ALA A 180 11.53 -23.29 2.64
CA ALA A 180 11.45 -24.49 1.81
C ALA A 180 12.71 -25.35 1.98
N ARG A 181 12.55 -26.66 1.92
CA ARG A 181 13.71 -27.56 1.82
C ARG A 181 14.34 -27.34 0.44
N GLY A 182 15.55 -26.78 0.39
CA GLY A 182 16.31 -26.66 -0.85
C GLY A 182 16.55 -28.04 -1.48
N LYS A 183 16.61 -28.11 -2.81
CA LYS A 183 17.17 -29.31 -3.47
C LYS A 183 18.62 -29.42 -3.01
N ARG A 184 19.00 -30.59 -2.49
CA ARG A 184 20.40 -30.97 -2.30
C ARG A 184 21.08 -31.18 -3.63
#